data_75302b8b3ed89be195285762e073d145
#
_entry.id   75302b8b3ed89be195285762e073d145
#
_cell.length_a   1.000
_cell.length_b   1.000
_cell.length_c   1.000
_cell.angle_alpha   90.00
_cell.angle_beta   90.00
_cell.angle_gamma   90.00
#
_symmetry.space_group_name_H-M   'P 1'
#
loop_
_entity.id
_entity.type
_entity.pdbx_description
1 polymer ?
#
loop_
_entity_poly.entity_id
_entity_poly.type
_entity_poly.pdbx_seq_one_letter_code
_entity_poly.pdbx_strand_id
1 'polypeptide(L)'
;MISTTPPVCYPWASMKTSLWTLALGLVIAPAAPGAGAFGSPVVVTGLDTGEPGIDVAPDGTIYVNAPAGLLSNLPGSPSFVFRSDDGGATWTPTPAGARANLPGGGDSDLSIDPATGTLYMTDLWLGSATVSRSTDRGATWLANPLQGVVVQDRQWVASAGGGNVYHATHQIPLGLVVSKSAAPADGLVYPVSTVAATPVDQTGCVCPPGNLIAEPGTGLLGAGDRVGLIYATSSGGINFARSTNGALTFTNVAVSPASSADTTLAFPVVASAGNGSLHAVWLEVFGTASSRIGYARSADWGASWTTPATLVSGGASVYPWVAAGGSKVSVTLYNTAAAGTPDTVAEGSQWFETYLESTDGGATFGPLAVIDSVPVKSGPICTQGIGCSADRELLDFQSVTLDGAGRANAVWTRSIDGVSDTEIRFARQ
;
A
#
# COMPACT_ATOMS: atom_id res chain seq x y z
N MET A 1 -30.32 -3.19 76.26
CA MET A 1 -29.75 -1.99 76.91
C MET A 1 -29.20 -1.13 75.80
N ILE A 2 -29.85 -0.02 75.54
CA ILE A 2 -29.60 0.91 74.48
C ILE A 2 -28.71 2.02 75.09
N SER A 3 -27.51 2.21 74.56
CA SER A 3 -26.65 3.35 74.96
C SER A 3 -26.61 4.36 73.85
N THR A 4 -27.19 5.51 74.12
CA THR A 4 -27.22 6.74 73.28
C THR A 4 -26.08 7.64 73.73
N THR A 5 -25.24 8.05 72.80
CA THR A 5 -24.31 9.19 72.94
C THR A 5 -24.68 10.32 71.97
N PRO A 6 -24.65 11.58 72.37
CA PRO A 6 -25.12 12.71 71.59
C PRO A 6 -24.05 13.21 70.59
N PRO A 7 -24.44 13.96 69.55
CA PRO A 7 -23.50 14.49 68.55
C PRO A 7 -22.77 15.74 69.05
N VAL A 8 -21.46 15.79 68.73
CA VAL A 8 -20.58 16.94 69.01
C VAL A 8 -20.65 17.91 67.82
N CYS A 9 -21.09 19.15 68.07
CA CYS A 9 -21.00 20.24 67.08
C CYS A 9 -19.60 20.79 67.01
N TYR A 10 -19.02 20.87 65.80
CA TYR A 10 -17.80 21.65 65.52
C TYR A 10 -18.15 22.96 64.79
N PRO A 11 -17.45 24.07 65.08
CA PRO A 11 -17.73 25.38 64.49
C PRO A 11 -17.19 25.51 63.07
N TRP A 12 -17.95 26.25 62.26
CA TRP A 12 -17.64 26.60 60.89
C TRP A 12 -16.43 27.51 60.81
N ALA A 13 -15.32 27.04 60.18
CA ALA A 13 -14.24 27.87 59.73
C ALA A 13 -14.52 28.40 58.32
N SER A 14 -14.55 29.70 58.16
CA SER A 14 -14.77 30.36 56.86
C SER A 14 -13.56 30.13 55.95
N MET A 15 -13.75 29.33 54.92
CA MET A 15 -12.77 29.23 53.81
C MET A 15 -12.98 30.39 52.81
N LYS A 16 -11.97 31.26 52.75
CA LYS A 16 -11.87 32.22 51.65
C LYS A 16 -11.53 31.47 50.38
N THR A 17 -12.45 31.34 49.46
CA THR A 17 -12.25 30.81 48.11
C THR A 17 -11.47 31.85 47.27
N SER A 18 -10.19 31.63 47.04
CA SER A 18 -9.43 32.31 45.99
C SER A 18 -9.80 31.71 44.63
N LEU A 19 -10.56 32.43 43.83
CA LEU A 19 -10.82 32.12 42.42
C LEU A 19 -9.52 32.34 41.63
N TRP A 20 -8.84 31.22 41.27
CA TRP A 20 -7.83 31.23 40.22
C TRP A 20 -8.56 31.07 38.87
N THR A 21 -8.63 32.15 38.11
CA THR A 21 -9.07 32.11 36.72
C THR A 21 -7.97 31.44 35.90
N LEU A 22 -8.11 30.15 35.59
CA LEU A 22 -7.33 29.50 34.54
C LEU A 22 -7.76 30.10 33.20
N ALA A 23 -6.97 30.96 32.60
CA ALA A 23 -7.08 31.31 31.22
C ALA A 23 -6.62 30.10 30.39
N LEU A 24 -7.57 29.28 29.91
CA LEU A 24 -7.31 28.27 28.88
C LEU A 24 -6.97 29.05 27.60
N GLY A 25 -5.72 29.24 27.31
CA GLY A 25 -5.24 29.70 26.02
C GLY A 25 -5.59 28.60 24.98
N LEU A 26 -6.58 28.85 24.17
CA LEU A 26 -6.89 28.01 23.01
C LEU A 26 -5.71 28.16 22.03
N VAL A 27 -4.76 27.23 22.07
CA VAL A 27 -3.74 27.13 21.03
C VAL A 27 -4.45 26.59 19.79
N ILE A 28 -4.90 27.50 18.92
CA ILE A 28 -5.36 27.14 17.58
C ILE A 28 -4.11 26.67 16.84
N ALA A 29 -3.93 25.34 16.73
CA ALA A 29 -2.97 24.79 15.80
C ALA A 29 -3.32 25.31 14.39
N PRO A 30 -2.34 25.76 13.58
CA PRO A 30 -2.64 26.14 12.21
C PRO A 30 -3.29 24.95 11.52
N ALA A 31 -4.39 25.19 10.78
CA ALA A 31 -5.00 24.19 9.94
C ALA A 31 -3.92 23.68 8.97
N ALA A 32 -3.83 22.35 8.83
CA ALA A 32 -2.95 21.77 7.84
C ALA A 32 -3.31 22.35 6.45
N PRO A 33 -2.33 22.64 5.59
CA PRO A 33 -2.62 23.07 4.22
C PRO A 33 -3.56 22.07 3.58
N GLY A 34 -4.54 22.55 2.81
CA GLY A 34 -5.41 21.67 2.02
C GLY A 34 -4.58 20.84 1.04
N ALA A 35 -5.06 19.64 0.74
CA ALA A 35 -4.43 18.78 -0.25
C ALA A 35 -4.23 19.52 -1.58
N GLY A 36 -3.09 19.34 -2.24
CA GLY A 36 -2.83 19.88 -3.55
C GLY A 36 -3.90 19.38 -4.55
N ALA A 37 -4.35 20.27 -5.44
CA ALA A 37 -5.38 19.90 -6.41
C ALA A 37 -4.80 18.97 -7.48
N PHE A 38 -5.54 17.91 -7.81
CA PHE A 38 -5.26 17.05 -8.96
C PHE A 38 -5.77 17.68 -10.26
N GLY A 39 -5.05 17.41 -11.36
CA GLY A 39 -5.56 17.66 -12.70
C GLY A 39 -6.75 16.76 -13.05
N SER A 40 -7.38 17.01 -14.20
CA SER A 40 -8.48 16.17 -14.67
C SER A 40 -8.01 14.73 -14.89
N PRO A 41 -8.76 13.72 -14.42
CA PRO A 41 -8.42 12.33 -14.65
C PRO A 41 -8.35 11.95 -16.13
N VAL A 42 -7.37 11.11 -16.46
CA VAL A 42 -7.10 10.61 -17.81
C VAL A 42 -7.25 9.07 -17.80
N VAL A 43 -7.80 8.49 -18.85
CA VAL A 43 -7.84 7.04 -19.03
C VAL A 43 -6.47 6.55 -19.48
N VAL A 44 -5.86 5.65 -18.71
CA VAL A 44 -4.62 4.95 -19.08
C VAL A 44 -4.93 3.86 -20.10
N THR A 45 -5.95 3.06 -19.84
CA THR A 45 -6.44 1.99 -20.71
C THR A 45 -7.90 1.68 -20.41
N GLY A 46 -8.64 1.28 -21.42
CA GLY A 46 -9.99 0.71 -21.33
C GLY A 46 -9.99 -0.82 -21.50
N LEU A 47 -8.86 -1.48 -21.23
CA LEU A 47 -8.82 -2.94 -21.18
C LEU A 47 -9.35 -3.41 -19.83
N ASP A 48 -10.06 -4.54 -19.85
CA ASP A 48 -10.54 -5.20 -18.64
C ASP A 48 -9.37 -5.63 -17.76
N THR A 49 -9.05 -4.80 -16.78
CA THR A 49 -7.94 -5.03 -15.83
C THR A 49 -8.16 -4.23 -14.56
N GLY A 50 -7.41 -4.54 -13.52
CA GLY A 50 -7.47 -3.86 -12.22
C GLY A 50 -6.11 -3.87 -11.54
N GLU A 51 -6.08 -3.59 -10.24
CA GLU A 51 -4.84 -3.59 -9.43
C GLU A 51 -3.67 -2.83 -10.08
N PRO A 52 -3.85 -1.57 -10.46
CA PRO A 52 -2.80 -0.84 -11.14
C PRO A 52 -1.67 -0.46 -10.16
N GLY A 53 -0.44 -0.85 -10.50
CA GLY A 53 0.77 -0.31 -9.90
C GLY A 53 1.27 0.91 -10.68
N ILE A 54 1.99 1.83 -10.01
CA ILE A 54 2.57 3.01 -10.64
C ILE A 54 3.94 3.31 -10.07
N ASP A 55 4.89 3.65 -10.95
CA ASP A 55 6.19 4.18 -10.55
C ASP A 55 6.68 5.25 -11.55
N VAL A 56 7.59 6.14 -11.10
CA VAL A 56 8.12 7.25 -11.89
C VAL A 56 9.63 7.11 -12.00
N ALA A 57 10.11 7.03 -13.24
CA ALA A 57 11.53 6.94 -13.52
C ALA A 57 12.26 8.27 -13.21
N PRO A 58 13.60 8.23 -13.00
CA PRO A 58 14.39 9.43 -12.72
C PRO A 58 14.30 10.53 -13.78
N ASP A 59 13.99 10.16 -15.03
CA ASP A 59 13.80 11.11 -16.15
C ASP A 59 12.38 11.71 -16.19
N GLY A 60 11.50 11.33 -15.27
CA GLY A 60 10.11 11.77 -15.16
C GLY A 60 9.11 10.96 -15.99
N THR A 61 9.55 9.92 -16.69
CA THR A 61 8.65 8.97 -17.37
C THR A 61 7.83 8.22 -16.34
N ILE A 62 6.52 8.13 -16.55
CA ILE A 62 5.59 7.42 -15.67
C ILE A 62 5.28 6.05 -16.28
N TYR A 63 5.27 5.02 -15.45
CA TYR A 63 4.88 3.66 -15.84
C TYR A 63 3.73 3.19 -14.96
N VAL A 64 2.75 2.55 -15.60
CA VAL A 64 1.62 1.88 -14.93
C VAL A 64 1.62 0.43 -15.38
N ASN A 65 1.58 -0.49 -14.42
CA ASN A 65 1.34 -1.91 -14.70
C ASN A 65 -0.05 -2.33 -14.22
N ALA A 66 -0.59 -3.36 -14.85
CA ALA A 66 -1.82 -4.00 -14.43
C ALA A 66 -1.84 -5.45 -14.91
N PRO A 67 -2.42 -6.40 -14.15
CA PRO A 67 -2.57 -7.79 -14.58
C PRO A 67 -3.45 -7.88 -15.83
N ALA A 68 -3.32 -8.98 -16.57
CA ALA A 68 -4.12 -9.22 -17.77
C ALA A 68 -5.57 -9.66 -17.46
N GLY A 69 -6.01 -9.56 -16.20
CA GLY A 69 -7.35 -9.88 -15.74
C GLY A 69 -7.71 -11.35 -15.95
N LEU A 70 -8.90 -11.61 -16.43
CA LEU A 70 -9.40 -12.99 -16.70
C LEU A 70 -8.58 -13.73 -17.76
N LEU A 71 -7.79 -13.04 -18.56
CA LEU A 71 -6.89 -13.63 -19.55
C LEU A 71 -5.57 -14.11 -18.94
N SER A 72 -5.32 -13.85 -17.67
CA SER A 72 -4.06 -14.15 -16.98
C SER A 72 -3.64 -15.63 -17.02
N ASN A 73 -4.59 -16.54 -17.18
CA ASN A 73 -4.35 -17.99 -17.27
C ASN A 73 -4.01 -18.47 -18.68
N LEU A 74 -4.06 -17.60 -19.68
CA LEU A 74 -3.74 -17.95 -21.05
C LEU A 74 -2.24 -17.79 -21.32
N PRO A 75 -1.55 -18.79 -21.90
CA PRO A 75 -0.17 -18.64 -22.30
C PRO A 75 0.01 -17.44 -23.24
N GLY A 76 1.02 -16.62 -22.96
CA GLY A 76 1.29 -15.44 -23.76
C GLY A 76 0.48 -14.20 -23.41
N SER A 77 -0.21 -14.18 -22.27
CA SER A 77 -0.95 -13.04 -21.75
C SER A 77 -0.22 -12.44 -20.53
N PRO A 78 0.96 -11.81 -20.69
CA PRO A 78 1.65 -11.15 -19.59
C PRO A 78 0.87 -9.91 -19.14
N SER A 79 1.09 -9.45 -17.92
CA SER A 79 0.53 -8.20 -17.42
C SER A 79 0.92 -7.03 -18.31
N PHE A 80 0.03 -6.04 -18.37
CA PHE A 80 0.25 -4.83 -19.16
C PHE A 80 1.25 -3.90 -18.48
N VAL A 81 1.99 -3.15 -19.30
CA VAL A 81 2.79 -2.00 -18.86
C VAL A 81 2.53 -0.85 -19.81
N PHE A 82 2.05 0.25 -19.29
CA PHE A 82 1.81 1.50 -20.02
C PHE A 82 2.85 2.53 -19.64
N ARG A 83 3.21 3.40 -20.58
CA ARG A 83 4.19 4.45 -20.41
C ARG A 83 3.61 5.80 -20.80
N SER A 84 3.92 6.81 -20.02
CA SER A 84 3.68 8.23 -20.35
C SER A 84 4.97 9.01 -20.28
N ASP A 85 5.27 9.77 -21.35
CA ASP A 85 6.43 10.65 -21.46
C ASP A 85 6.05 12.13 -21.26
N ASP A 86 4.77 12.44 -21.05
CA ASP A 86 4.21 13.80 -21.00
C ASP A 86 3.50 14.10 -19.67
N GLY A 87 3.89 13.39 -18.62
CA GLY A 87 3.34 13.61 -17.28
C GLY A 87 1.96 13.06 -17.06
N GLY A 88 1.56 12.03 -17.81
CA GLY A 88 0.29 11.35 -17.70
C GLY A 88 -0.80 11.86 -18.62
N ALA A 89 -0.50 12.81 -19.53
CA ALA A 89 -1.49 13.33 -20.46
C ALA A 89 -1.84 12.32 -21.55
N THR A 90 -0.86 11.53 -22.02
CA THR A 90 -1.09 10.43 -22.97
C THR A 90 -0.34 9.17 -22.53
N TRP A 91 -0.89 8.00 -22.92
CA TRP A 91 -0.39 6.70 -22.53
C TRP A 91 -0.18 5.80 -23.74
N THR A 92 0.92 5.07 -23.74
CA THR A 92 1.27 4.10 -24.77
C THR A 92 1.59 2.77 -24.12
N PRO A 93 0.98 1.65 -24.58
CA PRO A 93 1.40 0.35 -24.11
C PRO A 93 2.86 0.14 -24.51
N THR A 94 3.69 -0.33 -23.60
CA THR A 94 5.03 -0.79 -23.98
C THR A 94 4.88 -2.01 -24.87
N PRO A 95 5.78 -2.22 -25.86
CA PRO A 95 5.62 -3.35 -26.76
C PRO A 95 5.53 -4.66 -25.98
N ALA A 96 4.31 -5.15 -25.83
CA ALA A 96 4.05 -6.47 -25.24
C ALA A 96 4.74 -7.58 -26.04
N GLY A 97 5.13 -7.30 -27.28
CA GLY A 97 5.82 -8.22 -28.14
C GLY A 97 7.09 -8.84 -27.55
N ALA A 98 7.84 -8.10 -26.74
CA ALA A 98 9.00 -8.64 -26.01
C ALA A 98 8.60 -9.62 -24.90
N ARG A 99 7.39 -9.45 -24.32
CA ARG A 99 6.83 -10.34 -23.30
C ARG A 99 5.76 -11.29 -23.84
N ALA A 100 5.34 -11.12 -25.09
CA ALA A 100 4.16 -11.77 -25.70
C ALA A 100 4.16 -13.31 -25.70
N ASN A 101 5.28 -13.94 -25.41
CA ASN A 101 5.41 -15.41 -25.33
C ASN A 101 5.83 -15.88 -23.95
N LEU A 102 5.82 -14.99 -22.95
CA LEU A 102 6.26 -15.31 -21.61
C LEU A 102 5.04 -15.61 -20.71
N PRO A 103 5.19 -16.53 -19.78
CA PRO A 103 4.17 -16.76 -18.76
C PRO A 103 4.05 -15.54 -17.85
N GLY A 104 2.83 -15.28 -17.39
CA GLY A 104 2.53 -14.15 -16.52
C GLY A 104 1.06 -13.76 -16.60
N GLY A 105 0.71 -12.57 -16.16
CA GLY A 105 -0.60 -11.96 -16.33
C GLY A 105 -1.54 -12.07 -15.14
N GLY A 106 -1.14 -12.77 -14.09
CA GLY A 106 -1.78 -12.66 -12.76
C GLY A 106 -1.35 -11.39 -12.03
N ASP A 107 -1.45 -11.40 -10.72
CA ASP A 107 -1.01 -10.28 -9.89
C ASP A 107 0.35 -9.77 -10.35
N SER A 108 0.48 -8.47 -10.49
CA SER A 108 1.71 -7.89 -11.00
C SER A 108 2.20 -6.73 -10.15
N ASP A 109 3.51 -6.52 -10.16
CA ASP A 109 4.15 -5.37 -9.50
C ASP A 109 5.35 -4.89 -10.31
N LEU A 110 5.58 -3.57 -10.28
CA LEU A 110 6.63 -2.88 -11.01
C LEU A 110 7.46 -2.04 -10.05
N SER A 111 8.78 -2.09 -10.21
CA SER A 111 9.70 -1.17 -9.55
C SER A 111 10.74 -0.65 -10.52
N ILE A 112 11.09 0.62 -10.39
CA ILE A 112 12.08 1.29 -11.22
C ILE A 112 13.34 1.55 -10.40
N ASP A 113 14.50 1.20 -10.94
CA ASP A 113 15.77 1.52 -10.31
C ASP A 113 15.96 3.05 -10.30
N PRO A 114 16.04 3.67 -9.11
CA PRO A 114 16.12 5.13 -9.00
C PRO A 114 17.43 5.72 -9.52
N ALA A 115 18.47 4.91 -9.75
CA ALA A 115 19.75 5.36 -10.26
C ALA A 115 19.88 5.17 -11.77
N THR A 116 19.27 4.14 -12.35
CA THR A 116 19.50 3.75 -13.75
C THR A 116 18.25 3.87 -14.63
N GLY A 117 17.05 3.93 -14.04
CA GLY A 117 15.79 3.87 -14.76
C GLY A 117 15.45 2.47 -15.29
N THR A 118 16.18 1.44 -14.87
CA THR A 118 15.87 0.05 -15.22
C THR A 118 14.54 -0.36 -14.64
N LEU A 119 13.67 -0.96 -15.44
CA LEU A 119 12.36 -1.47 -15.03
C LEU A 119 12.50 -2.92 -14.59
N TYR A 120 11.95 -3.24 -13.43
CA TYR A 120 11.81 -4.61 -12.93
C TYR A 120 10.33 -4.89 -12.71
N MET A 121 9.88 -6.05 -13.15
CA MET A 121 8.50 -6.45 -13.01
C MET A 121 8.39 -7.90 -12.59
N THR A 122 7.38 -8.19 -11.80
CA THR A 122 6.99 -9.55 -11.42
C THR A 122 5.53 -9.79 -11.76
N ASP A 123 5.22 -11.03 -12.18
CA ASP A 123 3.86 -11.49 -12.51
C ASP A 123 3.59 -12.84 -11.85
N LEU A 124 2.39 -13.04 -11.35
CA LEU A 124 1.93 -14.36 -10.91
C LEU A 124 1.56 -15.22 -12.12
N TRP A 125 2.04 -16.48 -12.12
CA TRP A 125 1.69 -17.46 -13.13
C TRP A 125 1.77 -18.89 -12.60
N LEU A 126 0.65 -19.63 -12.70
CA LEU A 126 0.54 -21.03 -12.27
C LEU A 126 1.08 -21.29 -10.83
N GLY A 127 0.82 -20.38 -9.91
CA GLY A 127 1.30 -20.47 -8.52
C GLY A 127 2.81 -20.31 -8.37
N SER A 128 3.46 -19.63 -9.31
CA SER A 128 4.86 -19.18 -9.25
C SER A 128 4.97 -17.74 -9.74
N ALA A 129 6.14 -17.15 -9.65
CA ALA A 129 6.39 -15.80 -10.15
C ALA A 129 7.24 -15.83 -11.42
N THR A 130 6.87 -15.01 -12.41
CA THR A 130 7.74 -14.60 -13.50
C THR A 130 8.38 -13.27 -13.11
N VAL A 131 9.68 -13.12 -13.31
CA VAL A 131 10.38 -11.84 -13.15
C VAL A 131 10.96 -11.39 -14.48
N SER A 132 10.87 -10.10 -14.75
CA SER A 132 11.35 -9.53 -16.00
C SER A 132 12.02 -8.18 -15.80
N ARG A 133 12.88 -7.80 -16.74
CA ARG A 133 13.67 -6.58 -16.70
C ARG A 133 13.73 -5.91 -18.08
N SER A 134 13.63 -4.59 -18.10
CA SER A 134 13.93 -3.75 -19.27
C SER A 134 14.92 -2.66 -18.89
N THR A 135 15.93 -2.44 -19.77
CA THR A 135 16.94 -1.38 -19.62
C THR A 135 16.79 -0.28 -20.69
N ASP A 136 15.75 -0.38 -21.51
CA ASP A 136 15.49 0.50 -22.66
C ASP A 136 14.07 1.09 -22.64
N ARG A 137 13.60 1.46 -21.44
CA ARG A 137 12.31 2.12 -21.21
C ARG A 137 11.12 1.26 -21.64
N GLY A 138 11.21 -0.06 -21.48
CA GLY A 138 10.16 -1.01 -21.80
C GLY A 138 10.11 -1.43 -23.27
N ALA A 139 11.06 -1.00 -24.12
CA ALA A 139 11.08 -1.40 -25.53
C ALA A 139 11.42 -2.87 -25.73
N THR A 140 12.35 -3.41 -24.93
CA THR A 140 12.64 -4.83 -24.89
C THR A 140 12.71 -5.36 -23.45
N TRP A 141 12.38 -6.62 -23.26
CA TRP A 141 12.35 -7.28 -21.97
C TRP A 141 13.12 -8.60 -21.98
N LEU A 142 13.90 -8.81 -20.93
CA LEU A 142 14.40 -10.14 -20.58
C LEU A 142 13.56 -10.68 -19.42
N ALA A 143 13.33 -11.99 -19.39
CA ALA A 143 12.53 -12.58 -18.33
C ALA A 143 13.04 -13.96 -17.90
N ASN A 144 12.82 -14.27 -16.62
CA ASN A 144 12.89 -15.59 -16.05
C ASN A 144 11.46 -16.05 -15.72
N PRO A 145 10.93 -17.07 -16.39
CA PRO A 145 9.53 -17.48 -16.23
C PRO A 145 9.23 -18.18 -14.90
N LEU A 146 10.23 -18.59 -14.14
CA LEU A 146 10.04 -19.32 -12.89
C LEU A 146 11.03 -18.80 -11.84
N GLN A 147 10.57 -17.87 -11.00
CA GLN A 147 11.33 -17.38 -9.86
C GLN A 147 10.78 -17.98 -8.57
N GLY A 148 11.60 -18.80 -7.92
CA GLY A 148 11.27 -19.45 -6.64
C GLY A 148 10.57 -20.79 -6.80
N VAL A 149 10.00 -21.28 -5.70
CA VAL A 149 9.37 -22.60 -5.60
C VAL A 149 7.86 -22.43 -5.62
N VAL A 150 7.14 -23.24 -6.37
CA VAL A 150 5.67 -23.34 -6.26
C VAL A 150 5.28 -23.91 -4.88
N VAL A 151 4.25 -23.47 -4.18
CA VAL A 151 3.17 -22.55 -4.50
C VAL A 151 3.47 -21.17 -3.91
N GLN A 152 3.38 -20.13 -4.74
CA GLN A 152 3.54 -18.74 -4.32
C GLN A 152 2.24 -17.98 -4.62
N ASP A 153 1.95 -16.99 -3.79
CA ASP A 153 0.89 -16.03 -4.03
C ASP A 153 1.29 -14.67 -3.51
N ARG A 154 0.82 -13.66 -4.16
CA ARG A 154 1.13 -12.24 -4.08
C ARG A 154 2.63 -11.97 -3.98
N GLN A 155 3.19 -11.55 -5.09
CA GLN A 155 4.59 -11.16 -5.22
C GLN A 155 4.72 -9.64 -5.33
N TRP A 156 5.85 -9.15 -4.81
CA TRP A 156 6.25 -7.75 -4.87
C TRP A 156 7.70 -7.63 -5.29
N VAL A 157 8.05 -6.54 -5.96
CA VAL A 157 9.43 -6.24 -6.36
C VAL A 157 9.82 -4.83 -5.90
N ALA A 158 11.04 -4.66 -5.39
CA ALA A 158 11.56 -3.36 -4.99
C ALA A 158 13.04 -3.24 -5.38
N SER A 159 13.43 -2.12 -5.99
CA SER A 159 14.82 -1.78 -6.27
C SER A 159 15.34 -0.83 -5.19
N ALA A 160 16.50 -1.17 -4.62
CA ALA A 160 17.28 -0.26 -3.77
C ALA A 160 18.19 0.67 -4.58
N GLY A 161 18.23 0.50 -5.90
CA GLY A 161 19.12 1.23 -6.80
C GLY A 161 20.43 0.50 -7.09
N GLY A 162 21.08 0.90 -8.20
CA GLY A 162 22.33 0.34 -8.63
C GLY A 162 22.30 -1.15 -8.97
N GLY A 163 21.13 -1.67 -9.38
CA GLY A 163 20.92 -3.05 -9.73
C GLY A 163 20.72 -3.99 -8.54
N ASN A 164 20.53 -3.48 -7.32
CA ASN A 164 20.12 -4.28 -6.18
C ASN A 164 18.59 -4.37 -6.17
N VAL A 165 18.06 -5.57 -6.35
CA VAL A 165 16.64 -5.83 -6.49
C VAL A 165 16.19 -6.90 -5.51
N TYR A 166 15.04 -6.69 -4.91
CA TYR A 166 14.43 -7.59 -3.95
C TYR A 166 13.06 -8.02 -4.45
N HIS A 167 12.73 -9.28 -4.24
CA HIS A 167 11.48 -9.91 -4.64
C HIS A 167 10.88 -10.60 -3.42
N ALA A 168 9.65 -10.29 -3.09
CA ALA A 168 8.94 -10.91 -1.98
C ALA A 168 7.77 -11.75 -2.47
N THR A 169 7.49 -12.85 -1.79
CA THR A 169 6.33 -13.71 -2.04
C THR A 169 5.80 -14.29 -0.73
N HIS A 170 4.51 -14.57 -0.70
CA HIS A 170 3.94 -15.53 0.24
C HIS A 170 4.20 -16.94 -0.30
N GLN A 171 5.16 -17.62 0.26
CA GLN A 171 5.57 -18.97 -0.14
C GLN A 171 4.90 -20.00 0.78
N ILE A 172 3.94 -20.75 0.28
CA ILE A 172 3.24 -21.77 1.07
C ILE A 172 4.04 -23.08 1.06
N PRO A 173 4.34 -23.69 2.21
CA PRO A 173 3.96 -23.30 3.58
C PRO A 173 5.06 -22.53 4.36
N LEU A 174 6.05 -21.95 3.71
CA LEU A 174 7.23 -21.36 4.38
C LEU A 174 6.95 -20.02 5.06
N GLY A 175 5.90 -19.29 4.62
CA GLY A 175 5.60 -17.93 5.07
C GLY A 175 6.03 -16.88 4.07
N LEU A 176 6.38 -15.68 4.54
CA LEU A 176 6.84 -14.60 3.70
C LEU A 176 8.34 -14.75 3.41
N VAL A 177 8.68 -14.83 2.14
CA VAL A 177 10.06 -15.00 1.68
C VAL A 177 10.47 -13.77 0.89
N VAL A 178 11.65 -13.23 1.20
CA VAL A 178 12.30 -12.18 0.42
C VAL A 178 13.55 -12.76 -0.23
N SER A 179 13.62 -12.61 -1.55
CA SER A 179 14.74 -13.04 -2.37
C SER A 179 15.52 -11.83 -2.88
N LYS A 180 16.83 -11.97 -3.03
CA LYS A 180 17.75 -10.91 -3.43
C LYS A 180 18.45 -11.24 -4.73
N SER A 181 18.45 -10.27 -5.64
CA SER A 181 19.32 -10.18 -6.81
C SER A 181 20.32 -9.06 -6.59
N ALA A 182 21.63 -9.33 -6.69
CA ALA A 182 22.70 -8.36 -6.43
C ALA A 182 23.68 -8.27 -7.60
N ALA A 183 24.33 -7.13 -7.73
CA ALA A 183 25.24 -6.82 -8.86
C ALA A 183 26.33 -7.88 -9.11
N PRO A 184 26.64 -8.21 -10.35
CA PRO A 184 26.12 -7.59 -11.55
C PRO A 184 24.65 -7.98 -11.79
N ALA A 185 23.82 -7.61 -10.81
CA ALA A 185 22.45 -8.03 -10.70
C ALA A 185 21.67 -7.61 -11.93
N ASP A 186 20.92 -8.53 -12.41
CA ASP A 186 20.10 -8.34 -13.58
C ASP A 186 18.59 -8.34 -13.24
N GLY A 187 18.23 -8.56 -11.96
CA GLY A 187 16.84 -8.68 -11.52
C GLY A 187 16.11 -9.92 -12.06
N LEU A 188 16.83 -10.83 -12.72
CA LEU A 188 16.28 -12.06 -13.31
C LEU A 188 16.65 -13.30 -12.51
N VAL A 189 17.73 -13.25 -11.72
CA VAL A 189 18.18 -14.34 -10.87
C VAL A 189 18.30 -13.85 -9.43
N TYR A 190 17.69 -14.58 -8.52
CA TYR A 190 17.63 -14.27 -7.09
C TYR A 190 18.25 -15.43 -6.28
N PRO A 191 19.58 -15.48 -6.17
CA PRO A 191 20.29 -16.64 -5.61
C PRO A 191 20.18 -16.75 -4.08
N VAL A 192 19.73 -15.70 -3.40
CA VAL A 192 19.60 -15.68 -1.95
C VAL A 192 18.13 -15.46 -1.59
N SER A 193 17.58 -16.33 -0.76
CA SER A 193 16.22 -16.23 -0.26
C SER A 193 16.20 -16.38 1.26
N THR A 194 15.44 -15.53 1.94
CA THR A 194 15.34 -15.49 3.40
C THR A 194 13.87 -15.45 3.80
N VAL A 195 13.50 -16.26 4.80
CA VAL A 195 12.17 -16.18 5.42
C VAL A 195 12.10 -14.90 6.25
N ALA A 196 11.26 -13.97 5.82
CA ALA A 196 11.05 -12.67 6.48
C ALA A 196 10.05 -12.78 7.63
N ALA A 197 8.99 -13.59 7.46
CA ALA A 197 8.03 -13.92 8.50
C ALA A 197 7.59 -15.38 8.37
N THR A 198 7.49 -16.06 9.51
CA THR A 198 7.13 -17.49 9.55
C THR A 198 5.61 -17.68 9.47
N PRO A 199 5.12 -18.89 9.13
CA PRO A 199 3.69 -19.17 9.15
C PRO A 199 3.02 -19.00 10.52
N VAL A 200 3.79 -19.04 11.63
CA VAL A 200 3.25 -18.82 12.98
C VAL A 200 2.68 -17.41 13.14
N ASP A 201 3.29 -16.43 12.48
CA ASP A 201 2.79 -15.04 12.47
C ASP A 201 1.54 -14.90 11.59
N GLN A 202 1.27 -15.90 10.76
CA GLN A 202 0.19 -15.92 9.77
C GLN A 202 -0.78 -17.10 9.94
N THR A 203 -0.65 -17.90 11.02
CA THR A 203 -1.47 -19.13 11.20
C THR A 203 -2.96 -18.85 11.14
N GLY A 204 -3.62 -19.53 10.21
CA GLY A 204 -5.05 -19.43 9.98
C GLY A 204 -5.47 -18.35 8.97
N CYS A 205 -4.51 -17.61 8.43
CA CYS A 205 -4.75 -16.56 7.44
C CYS A 205 -3.96 -16.87 6.15
N VAL A 206 -4.64 -16.88 5.03
CA VAL A 206 -4.02 -16.67 3.72
C VAL A 206 -3.87 -15.16 3.56
N CYS A 207 -3.28 -14.51 4.58
CA CYS A 207 -3.15 -13.06 4.60
C CYS A 207 -2.07 -12.69 3.57
N PRO A 208 -2.43 -11.98 2.52
CA PRO A 208 -1.44 -11.55 1.56
C PRO A 208 -0.45 -10.62 2.25
N PRO A 209 0.85 -10.72 1.91
CA PRO A 209 1.80 -9.73 2.34
C PRO A 209 1.40 -8.38 1.75
N GLY A 210 1.59 -7.31 2.50
CA GLY A 210 1.60 -5.97 1.94
C GLY A 210 2.85 -5.76 1.07
N ASN A 211 3.05 -4.53 0.60
CA ASN A 211 4.13 -4.24 -0.33
C ASN A 211 5.53 -4.37 0.27
N LEU A 212 6.50 -4.56 -0.62
CA LEU A 212 7.92 -4.56 -0.34
C LEU A 212 8.50 -3.16 -0.59
N ILE A 213 9.39 -2.71 0.29
CA ILE A 213 10.18 -1.49 0.09
C ILE A 213 11.67 -1.78 0.26
N ALA A 214 12.50 -1.01 -0.45
CA ALA A 214 13.95 -1.09 -0.31
C ALA A 214 14.58 0.31 -0.38
N GLU A 215 15.61 0.55 0.43
CA GLU A 215 16.45 1.73 0.38
C GLU A 215 17.91 1.34 0.24
N PRO A 216 18.71 2.11 -0.52
CA PRO A 216 20.13 1.84 -0.65
C PRO A 216 20.84 1.98 0.69
N GLY A 217 21.73 1.05 0.95
CA GLY A 217 22.65 1.08 2.08
C GLY A 217 24.10 1.29 1.65
N THR A 218 24.98 1.25 2.63
CA THR A 218 26.43 1.26 2.38
C THR A 218 26.95 -0.16 2.23
N GLY A 219 27.77 -0.41 1.23
CA GLY A 219 28.42 -1.71 1.02
C GLY A 219 28.22 -2.25 -0.40
N LEU A 220 29.11 -3.18 -0.78
CA LEU A 220 29.04 -3.82 -2.08
C LEU A 220 27.85 -4.78 -2.16
N LEU A 221 27.27 -4.89 -3.35
CA LEU A 221 26.19 -5.84 -3.64
C LEU A 221 24.98 -5.69 -2.70
N GLY A 222 24.68 -4.45 -2.24
CA GLY A 222 23.56 -4.19 -1.34
C GLY A 222 23.70 -4.81 0.06
N ALA A 223 24.92 -5.03 0.53
CA ALA A 223 25.14 -5.65 1.85
C ALA A 223 24.60 -4.84 3.02
N GLY A 224 24.44 -3.52 2.85
CA GLY A 224 23.85 -2.62 3.84
C GLY A 224 22.48 -2.11 3.45
N ASP A 225 21.85 -2.60 2.39
CA ASP A 225 20.53 -2.15 1.97
C ASP A 225 19.50 -2.43 3.06
N ARG A 226 18.60 -1.48 3.20
CA ARG A 226 17.43 -1.61 4.07
C ARG A 226 16.28 -2.17 3.26
N VAL A 227 15.70 -3.28 3.72
CA VAL A 227 14.59 -3.97 3.04
C VAL A 227 13.49 -4.20 4.05
N GLY A 228 12.25 -3.92 3.66
CA GLY A 228 11.11 -4.04 4.54
C GLY A 228 9.87 -4.56 3.83
N LEU A 229 9.12 -5.43 4.54
CA LEU A 229 7.86 -6.01 4.11
C LEU A 229 6.83 -5.83 5.21
N ILE A 230 5.70 -5.22 4.89
CA ILE A 230 4.57 -5.07 5.82
C ILE A 230 3.58 -6.20 5.62
N TYR A 231 2.90 -6.65 6.68
CA TYR A 231 1.90 -7.70 6.57
C TYR A 231 0.88 -7.66 7.71
N ALA A 232 -0.34 -8.13 7.43
CA ALA A 232 -1.38 -8.32 8.41
C ALA A 232 -1.17 -9.65 9.16
N THR A 233 -1.67 -9.72 10.40
CA THR A 233 -1.67 -10.94 11.21
C THR A 233 -3.09 -11.45 11.42
N SER A 234 -3.23 -12.76 11.62
CA SER A 234 -4.53 -13.39 11.92
C SER A 234 -5.17 -12.91 13.22
N SER A 235 -4.42 -12.21 14.07
CA SER A 235 -4.89 -11.61 15.31
C SER A 235 -5.38 -10.16 15.17
N GLY A 236 -5.54 -9.66 13.93
CA GLY A 236 -5.98 -8.28 13.67
C GLY A 236 -4.91 -7.23 13.93
N GLY A 237 -3.64 -7.62 13.93
CA GLY A 237 -2.49 -6.71 14.03
C GLY A 237 -1.80 -6.49 12.69
N ILE A 238 -0.90 -5.53 12.66
CA ILE A 238 0.00 -5.25 11.53
C ILE A 238 1.43 -5.35 11.99
N ASN A 239 2.25 -6.09 11.26
CA ASN A 239 3.68 -6.26 11.50
C ASN A 239 4.52 -5.74 10.34
N PHE A 240 5.77 -5.39 10.63
CA PHE A 240 6.78 -5.01 9.66
C PHE A 240 8.02 -5.89 9.85
N ALA A 241 8.33 -6.70 8.82
CA ALA A 241 9.57 -7.43 8.74
C ALA A 241 10.66 -6.49 8.20
N ARG A 242 11.64 -6.13 9.04
CA ARG A 242 12.71 -5.21 8.70
C ARG A 242 14.06 -5.91 8.58
N SER A 243 14.82 -5.53 7.58
CA SER A 243 16.22 -5.90 7.39
C SER A 243 17.07 -4.63 7.20
N THR A 244 18.30 -4.67 7.70
CA THR A 244 19.32 -3.61 7.50
C THR A 244 20.61 -4.17 6.93
N ASN A 245 20.58 -5.38 6.39
CA ASN A 245 21.72 -6.10 5.86
C ASN A 245 21.43 -6.76 4.50
N GLY A 246 20.62 -6.10 3.67
CA GLY A 246 20.32 -6.57 2.32
C GLY A 246 19.51 -7.86 2.30
N ALA A 247 18.51 -7.96 3.15
CA ALA A 247 17.61 -9.10 3.28
C ALA A 247 18.27 -10.42 3.74
N LEU A 248 19.44 -10.38 4.37
CA LEU A 248 20.06 -11.59 4.90
C LEU A 248 19.40 -12.06 6.21
N THR A 249 18.90 -11.14 7.01
CA THR A 249 18.12 -11.43 8.21
C THR A 249 17.00 -10.43 8.40
N PHE A 250 15.91 -10.87 9.04
CA PHE A 250 14.76 -10.01 9.34
C PHE A 250 14.44 -10.02 10.83
N THR A 251 13.92 -8.90 11.30
CA THR A 251 13.30 -8.74 12.63
C THR A 251 11.88 -8.27 12.43
N ASN A 252 10.91 -8.94 13.03
CA ASN A 252 9.50 -8.56 12.95
C ASN A 252 9.15 -7.62 14.10
N VAL A 253 8.54 -6.48 13.78
CA VAL A 253 8.15 -5.43 14.73
C VAL A 253 6.66 -5.11 14.51
N ALA A 254 5.91 -5.03 15.62
CA ALA A 254 4.51 -4.65 15.54
C ALA A 254 4.37 -3.16 15.15
N VAL A 255 3.64 -2.91 14.07
CA VAL A 255 3.18 -1.58 13.63
C VAL A 255 1.89 -1.22 14.35
N SER A 256 0.96 -2.17 14.40
CA SER A 256 -0.28 -2.11 15.17
C SER A 256 -0.43 -3.40 15.97
N PRO A 257 -0.75 -3.30 17.27
CA PRO A 257 -0.98 -4.50 18.07
C PRO A 257 -2.24 -5.23 17.62
N ALA A 258 -2.37 -6.49 18.04
CA ALA A 258 -3.58 -7.27 17.84
C ALA A 258 -4.82 -6.53 18.33
N SER A 259 -5.91 -6.60 17.57
CA SER A 259 -7.18 -5.92 17.85
C SER A 259 -8.37 -6.81 17.47
N SER A 260 -9.58 -6.31 17.72
CA SER A 260 -10.81 -6.97 17.26
C SER A 260 -11.15 -6.67 15.80
N ALA A 261 -10.37 -5.82 15.13
CA ALA A 261 -10.55 -5.54 13.71
C ALA A 261 -10.00 -6.68 12.86
N ASP A 262 -10.67 -6.97 11.75
CA ASP A 262 -10.08 -7.75 10.68
C ASP A 262 -9.22 -6.82 9.83
N THR A 263 -7.93 -7.11 9.75
CA THR A 263 -6.93 -6.37 8.98
C THR A 263 -6.45 -7.14 7.75
N THR A 264 -7.10 -8.29 7.45
CA THR A 264 -6.65 -9.23 6.43
C THR A 264 -7.37 -9.05 5.09
N LEU A 265 -8.36 -8.17 5.03
CA LEU A 265 -9.25 -7.98 3.88
C LEU A 265 -8.70 -7.02 2.81
N ALA A 266 -7.55 -6.39 3.06
CA ALA A 266 -6.81 -5.59 2.09
C ALA A 266 -5.33 -5.59 2.45
N PHE A 267 -4.47 -5.31 1.49
CA PHE A 267 -3.04 -5.19 1.71
C PHE A 267 -2.74 -4.01 2.65
N PRO A 268 -2.01 -4.21 3.76
CA PRO A 268 -1.35 -3.09 4.43
C PRO A 268 -0.24 -2.55 3.53
N VAL A 269 -0.02 -1.25 3.54
CA VAL A 269 0.96 -0.61 2.65
C VAL A 269 1.91 0.24 3.45
N VAL A 270 3.19 0.20 3.10
CA VAL A 270 4.24 1.01 3.70
C VAL A 270 5.01 1.77 2.63
N ALA A 271 5.35 3.02 2.91
CA ALA A 271 6.22 3.83 2.07
C ALA A 271 7.40 4.37 2.86
N SER A 272 8.54 4.50 2.19
CA SER A 272 9.71 5.20 2.72
C SER A 272 9.70 6.66 2.28
N ALA A 273 9.90 7.57 3.21
CA ALA A 273 10.15 8.98 2.93
C ALA A 273 11.65 9.30 2.73
N GLY A 274 12.50 8.28 2.74
CA GLY A 274 13.96 8.39 2.75
C GLY A 274 14.52 8.46 4.17
N ASN A 275 15.81 8.20 4.28
CA ASN A 275 16.56 8.27 5.55
C ASN A 275 16.03 7.39 6.68
N GLY A 276 15.28 6.33 6.35
CA GLY A 276 14.69 5.41 7.31
C GLY A 276 13.37 5.87 7.93
N SER A 277 12.79 6.96 7.44
CA SER A 277 11.42 7.35 7.82
C SER A 277 10.39 6.56 7.04
N LEU A 278 9.46 5.92 7.74
CA LEU A 278 8.44 5.05 7.17
C LEU A 278 7.03 5.52 7.56
N HIS A 279 6.08 5.29 6.65
CA HIS A 279 4.66 5.57 6.82
C HIS A 279 3.85 4.36 6.40
N ALA A 280 2.97 3.89 7.27
CA ALA A 280 2.16 2.70 7.05
C ALA A 280 0.67 3.03 7.14
N VAL A 281 -0.13 2.47 6.23
CA VAL A 281 -1.59 2.52 6.22
C VAL A 281 -2.17 1.13 6.09
N TRP A 282 -3.35 0.89 6.66
CA TRP A 282 -4.04 -0.40 6.56
C TRP A 282 -5.55 -0.23 6.75
N LEU A 283 -6.28 -1.22 6.26
CA LEU A 283 -7.72 -1.34 6.48
C LEU A 283 -7.99 -2.02 7.83
N GLU A 284 -8.95 -1.52 8.58
CA GLU A 284 -9.53 -2.16 9.76
C GLU A 284 -11.03 -2.31 9.59
N VAL A 285 -11.53 -3.54 9.68
CA VAL A 285 -12.95 -3.86 9.54
C VAL A 285 -13.50 -4.43 10.85
N PHE A 286 -14.59 -3.87 11.34
CA PHE A 286 -15.22 -4.24 12.61
C PHE A 286 -16.54 -4.97 12.37
N GLY A 287 -16.46 -6.27 12.16
CA GLY A 287 -17.60 -7.11 11.81
C GLY A 287 -18.27 -6.62 10.53
N THR A 288 -19.59 -6.39 10.54
CA THR A 288 -20.35 -5.82 9.42
C THR A 288 -20.69 -4.33 9.60
N ALA A 289 -20.20 -3.72 10.68
CA ALA A 289 -20.68 -2.41 11.12
C ALA A 289 -19.93 -1.24 10.52
N SER A 290 -18.61 -1.34 10.38
CA SER A 290 -17.78 -0.21 9.94
C SER A 290 -16.41 -0.65 9.45
N SER A 291 -15.80 0.21 8.65
CA SER A 291 -14.38 0.14 8.31
C SER A 291 -13.72 1.50 8.56
N ARG A 292 -12.39 1.48 8.73
CA ARG A 292 -11.59 2.69 8.86
C ARG A 292 -10.17 2.43 8.35
N ILE A 293 -9.43 3.51 8.12
CA ILE A 293 -8.02 3.43 7.74
C ILE A 293 -7.15 3.78 8.94
N GLY A 294 -6.30 2.82 9.34
CA GLY A 294 -5.27 3.00 10.34
C GLY A 294 -3.99 3.58 9.74
N TYR A 295 -3.20 4.25 10.59
CA TYR A 295 -1.94 4.87 10.21
C TYR A 295 -0.93 4.81 11.36
N ALA A 296 0.34 4.56 11.03
CA ALA A 296 1.47 4.73 11.93
C ALA A 296 2.71 5.16 11.15
N ARG A 297 3.68 5.77 11.84
CA ARG A 297 4.97 6.16 11.27
C ARG A 297 6.13 5.72 12.13
N SER A 298 7.28 5.54 11.48
CA SER A 298 8.56 5.22 12.11
C SER A 298 9.61 6.24 11.65
N ALA A 299 10.57 6.56 12.51
CA ALA A 299 11.73 7.41 12.18
C ALA A 299 13.05 6.62 12.15
N ASP A 300 13.01 5.29 12.35
CA ASP A 300 14.16 4.43 12.58
C ASP A 300 14.13 3.12 11.78
N TRP A 301 13.61 3.21 10.55
CA TRP A 301 13.45 2.05 9.67
C TRP A 301 12.62 0.94 10.30
N GLY A 302 11.52 1.29 10.95
CA GLY A 302 10.58 0.33 11.52
C GLY A 302 11.08 -0.36 12.80
N ALA A 303 12.16 0.13 13.45
CA ALA A 303 12.58 -0.42 14.74
C ALA A 303 11.60 -0.04 15.85
N SER A 304 10.94 1.11 15.70
CA SER A 304 9.82 1.55 16.55
C SER A 304 8.78 2.28 15.71
N TRP A 305 7.53 2.28 16.18
CA TRP A 305 6.40 2.91 15.52
C TRP A 305 5.64 3.81 16.49
N THR A 306 5.05 4.87 15.98
CA THR A 306 4.11 5.68 16.77
C THR A 306 2.89 4.82 17.16
N THR A 307 2.19 5.25 18.21
CA THR A 307 0.86 4.69 18.50
C THR A 307 -0.03 4.81 17.27
N PRO A 308 -0.71 3.74 16.83
CA PRO A 308 -1.63 3.78 15.71
C PRO A 308 -2.70 4.85 15.85
N ALA A 309 -2.95 5.58 14.79
CA ALA A 309 -3.99 6.59 14.69
C ALA A 309 -5.03 6.19 13.64
N THR A 310 -6.26 6.60 13.81
CA THR A 310 -7.28 6.52 12.76
C THR A 310 -7.08 7.68 11.79
N LEU A 311 -6.78 7.39 10.54
CA LEU A 311 -6.57 8.39 9.50
C LEU A 311 -7.88 8.80 8.83
N VAL A 312 -8.72 7.83 8.49
CA VAL A 312 -10.04 8.05 7.90
C VAL A 312 -11.07 7.22 8.66
N SER A 313 -12.17 7.86 9.04
CA SER A 313 -13.33 7.24 9.66
C SER A 313 -14.61 7.96 9.22
N GLY A 314 -15.71 7.24 9.20
CA GLY A 314 -16.98 7.73 8.67
C GLY A 314 -17.22 7.30 7.24
N GLY A 315 -18.40 6.71 7.00
CA GLY A 315 -18.66 5.94 5.80
C GLY A 315 -17.88 4.62 5.79
N ALA A 316 -17.67 4.06 4.60
CA ALA A 316 -16.81 2.91 4.41
C ALA A 316 -15.56 3.29 3.58
N SER A 317 -14.45 2.62 3.84
CA SER A 317 -13.16 2.84 3.16
C SER A 317 -12.51 1.51 2.83
N VAL A 318 -11.75 1.45 1.73
CA VAL A 318 -11.05 0.25 1.29
C VAL A 318 -9.82 0.60 0.44
N TYR A 319 -8.88 -0.32 0.34
CA TYR A 319 -7.68 -0.29 -0.49
C TYR A 319 -6.83 0.98 -0.31
N PRO A 320 -6.40 1.30 0.92
CA PRO A 320 -5.52 2.44 1.13
C PRO A 320 -4.15 2.18 0.50
N TRP A 321 -3.57 3.23 -0.09
CA TRP A 321 -2.19 3.22 -0.56
C TRP A 321 -1.45 4.46 -0.07
N VAL A 322 -0.15 4.34 0.22
CA VAL A 322 0.66 5.46 0.71
C VAL A 322 1.93 5.62 -0.11
N ALA A 323 2.26 6.87 -0.41
CA ALA A 323 3.56 7.28 -0.93
C ALA A 323 4.15 8.36 -0.03
N ALA A 324 5.47 8.39 0.10
CA ALA A 324 6.13 9.38 0.94
C ALA A 324 7.45 9.85 0.34
N GLY A 325 7.82 11.08 0.62
CA GLY A 325 9.08 11.66 0.18
C GLY A 325 9.39 12.94 0.96
N GLY A 326 10.53 12.96 1.66
CA GLY A 326 10.86 14.06 2.56
C GLY A 326 9.80 14.26 3.64
N SER A 327 9.17 15.44 3.69
CA SER A 327 8.08 15.73 4.64
C SER A 327 6.68 15.45 4.08
N LYS A 328 6.56 15.13 2.81
CA LYS A 328 5.28 14.84 2.18
C LYS A 328 4.88 13.38 2.34
N VAL A 329 3.63 13.15 2.74
CA VAL A 329 2.98 11.84 2.78
C VAL A 329 1.65 11.96 2.07
N SER A 330 1.44 11.11 1.08
CA SER A 330 0.26 11.09 0.20
C SER A 330 -0.46 9.76 0.38
N VAL A 331 -1.76 9.80 0.64
CA VAL A 331 -2.58 8.60 0.82
C VAL A 331 -3.77 8.68 -0.11
N THR A 332 -4.01 7.61 -0.86
CA THR A 332 -5.21 7.39 -1.67
C THR A 332 -6.00 6.21 -1.13
N LEU A 333 -7.30 6.19 -1.36
CA LEU A 333 -8.20 5.10 -0.98
C LEU A 333 -9.54 5.25 -1.69
N TYR A 334 -10.26 4.15 -1.85
CA TYR A 334 -11.68 4.24 -2.19
C TYR A 334 -12.47 4.53 -0.93
N ASN A 335 -13.35 5.54 -1.01
CA ASN A 335 -14.22 5.94 0.10
C ASN A 335 -15.65 6.19 -0.39
N THR A 336 -16.62 5.85 0.47
CA THR A 336 -18.03 6.19 0.32
C THR A 336 -18.58 6.78 1.61
N ALA A 337 -19.52 7.69 1.52
CA ALA A 337 -20.25 8.22 2.68
C ALA A 337 -21.24 7.20 3.28
N ALA A 338 -21.52 6.09 2.59
CA ALA A 338 -22.42 5.06 3.06
C ALA A 338 -21.86 4.35 4.29
N ALA A 339 -22.71 4.09 5.28
CA ALA A 339 -22.34 3.33 6.47
C ALA A 339 -22.20 1.84 6.14
N GLY A 340 -21.28 1.15 6.84
CA GLY A 340 -21.03 -0.28 6.67
C GLY A 340 -19.56 -0.59 6.51
N THR A 341 -19.28 -1.74 5.93
CA THR A 341 -17.96 -2.18 5.48
C THR A 341 -17.93 -2.23 3.94
N PRO A 342 -16.78 -2.43 3.29
CA PRO A 342 -16.76 -2.59 1.83
C PRO A 342 -17.78 -3.60 1.33
N ASP A 343 -17.89 -4.76 1.98
CA ASP A 343 -18.77 -5.86 1.60
C ASP A 343 -20.26 -5.66 1.98
N THR A 344 -20.57 -4.65 2.82
CA THR A 344 -21.93 -4.53 3.42
C THR A 344 -22.62 -3.18 3.18
N VAL A 345 -21.99 -2.25 2.47
CA VAL A 345 -22.66 -1.02 2.07
C VAL A 345 -23.88 -1.33 1.20
N ALA A 346 -24.89 -0.46 1.25
CA ALA A 346 -26.10 -0.66 0.48
C ALA A 346 -25.82 -0.63 -1.03
N GLU A 347 -26.62 -1.40 -1.78
CA GLU A 347 -26.66 -1.30 -3.24
C GLU A 347 -26.88 0.15 -3.68
N GLY A 348 -26.12 0.58 -4.71
CA GLY A 348 -26.17 1.96 -5.18
C GLY A 348 -25.33 2.96 -4.37
N SER A 349 -24.65 2.55 -3.29
CA SER A 349 -23.62 3.36 -2.62
C SER A 349 -22.49 3.67 -3.59
N GLN A 350 -22.17 4.95 -3.77
CA GLN A 350 -21.13 5.37 -4.72
C GLN A 350 -19.79 5.48 -4.02
N TRP A 351 -18.77 4.86 -4.61
CA TRP A 351 -17.39 4.92 -4.18
C TRP A 351 -16.61 5.91 -5.04
N PHE A 352 -15.70 6.65 -4.43
CA PHE A 352 -14.86 7.62 -5.10
C PHE A 352 -13.39 7.37 -4.79
N GLU A 353 -12.54 7.65 -5.77
CA GLU A 353 -11.10 7.78 -5.53
C GLU A 353 -10.87 9.05 -4.74
N THR A 354 -10.24 8.90 -3.58
CA THR A 354 -10.04 9.97 -2.61
C THR A 354 -8.59 10.07 -2.17
N TYR A 355 -8.22 11.25 -1.69
CA TYR A 355 -6.86 11.62 -1.36
C TYR A 355 -6.80 12.45 -0.09
N LEU A 356 -5.75 12.24 0.69
CA LEU A 356 -5.32 13.13 1.75
C LEU A 356 -3.80 13.20 1.82
N GLU A 357 -3.26 14.31 2.28
CA GLU A 357 -1.81 14.50 2.39
C GLU A 357 -1.40 15.13 3.71
N SER A 358 -0.16 14.86 4.06
CA SER A 358 0.61 15.54 5.08
C SER A 358 1.80 16.23 4.43
N THR A 359 2.18 17.40 4.94
CA THR A 359 3.39 18.13 4.55
C THR A 359 4.37 18.28 5.71
N ASP A 360 4.07 17.67 6.85
CA ASP A 360 4.84 17.74 8.10
C ASP A 360 5.35 16.36 8.56
N GLY A 361 5.60 15.46 7.60
CA GLY A 361 6.11 14.12 7.89
C GLY A 361 5.09 13.21 8.57
N GLY A 362 3.81 13.35 8.22
CA GLY A 362 2.73 12.53 8.76
C GLY A 362 2.33 12.87 10.18
N ALA A 363 2.69 14.06 10.70
CA ALA A 363 2.24 14.50 12.01
C ALA A 363 0.78 14.94 11.99
N THR A 364 0.38 15.63 10.92
CA THR A 364 -1.01 16.01 10.66
C THR A 364 -1.36 15.74 9.20
N PHE A 365 -2.64 15.49 8.93
CA PHE A 365 -3.16 15.32 7.57
C PHE A 365 -4.23 16.34 7.28
N GLY A 366 -4.29 16.78 6.01
CA GLY A 366 -5.36 17.59 5.48
C GLY A 366 -6.68 16.80 5.40
N PRO A 367 -7.77 17.46 5.00
CA PRO A 367 -9.07 16.81 4.82
C PRO A 367 -9.02 15.81 3.67
N LEU A 368 -9.87 14.77 3.76
CA LEU A 368 -10.10 13.84 2.65
C LEU A 368 -10.76 14.61 1.49
N ALA A 369 -10.18 14.50 0.30
CA ALA A 369 -10.66 15.16 -0.91
C ALA A 369 -10.93 14.12 -2.01
N VAL A 370 -11.93 14.33 -2.82
CA VAL A 370 -12.24 13.51 -4.00
C VAL A 370 -11.31 13.90 -5.13
N ILE A 371 -10.61 12.91 -5.74
CA ILE A 371 -9.77 13.10 -6.92
C ILE A 371 -10.64 13.17 -8.18
N ASP A 372 -11.57 12.23 -8.31
CA ASP A 372 -12.45 12.10 -9.46
C ASP A 372 -13.91 12.18 -9.02
N SER A 373 -14.67 13.11 -9.61
CA SER A 373 -16.10 13.24 -9.35
C SER A 373 -16.94 12.13 -9.99
N VAL A 374 -16.33 11.31 -10.86
CA VAL A 374 -16.97 10.13 -11.43
C VAL A 374 -16.77 8.97 -10.45
N PRO A 375 -17.82 8.30 -9.98
CA PRO A 375 -17.69 7.18 -9.09
C PRO A 375 -16.85 6.04 -9.69
N VAL A 376 -16.01 5.43 -8.89
CA VAL A 376 -15.23 4.25 -9.29
C VAL A 376 -16.09 3.00 -9.36
N LYS A 377 -17.13 2.92 -8.51
CA LYS A 377 -18.06 1.79 -8.43
C LYS A 377 -19.35 2.21 -7.71
N SER A 378 -20.42 1.46 -7.95
CA SER A 378 -21.68 1.51 -7.21
C SER A 378 -21.95 0.17 -6.53
N GLY A 379 -22.45 0.17 -5.28
CA GLY A 379 -22.71 -1.04 -4.50
C GLY A 379 -21.53 -1.57 -3.70
N PRO A 380 -21.61 -2.78 -3.13
CA PRO A 380 -20.54 -3.39 -2.35
C PRO A 380 -19.24 -3.58 -3.15
N ILE A 381 -18.12 -3.65 -2.43
CA ILE A 381 -16.82 -4.10 -2.95
C ILE A 381 -16.46 -5.36 -2.17
N CYS A 382 -16.40 -6.50 -2.85
CA CYS A 382 -16.02 -7.76 -2.22
C CYS A 382 -14.53 -7.79 -1.92
N THR A 383 -14.18 -8.04 -0.66
CA THR A 383 -12.79 -8.09 -0.17
C THR A 383 -12.31 -9.52 0.14
N GLN A 384 -13.04 -10.55 -0.32
CA GLN A 384 -12.75 -11.96 -0.05
C GLN A 384 -11.79 -12.59 -1.09
N GLY A 385 -11.15 -11.79 -1.94
CA GLY A 385 -10.27 -12.29 -2.98
C GLY A 385 -10.95 -13.32 -3.88
N ILE A 386 -10.34 -14.47 -4.07
CA ILE A 386 -10.90 -15.57 -4.90
C ILE A 386 -12.21 -16.17 -4.34
N GLY A 387 -12.58 -15.84 -3.11
CA GLY A 387 -13.87 -16.22 -2.51
C GLY A 387 -15.04 -15.36 -2.99
N CYS A 388 -14.80 -14.24 -3.66
CA CYS A 388 -15.83 -13.37 -4.21
C CYS A 388 -16.61 -14.06 -5.34
N SER A 389 -17.93 -14.01 -5.25
CA SER A 389 -18.83 -14.46 -6.32
C SER A 389 -19.35 -13.31 -7.21
N ALA A 390 -19.18 -12.07 -6.77
CA ALA A 390 -19.56 -10.82 -7.43
C ALA A 390 -18.76 -9.66 -6.82
N ASP A 391 -18.91 -8.47 -7.38
CA ASP A 391 -18.39 -7.21 -6.82
C ASP A 391 -16.85 -7.14 -6.63
N ARG A 392 -16.09 -7.87 -7.45
CA ARG A 392 -14.62 -7.91 -7.41
C ARG A 392 -13.97 -7.25 -8.64
N GLU A 393 -14.69 -6.49 -9.41
CA GLU A 393 -14.18 -5.88 -10.65
C GLU A 393 -13.06 -4.85 -10.41
N LEU A 394 -12.95 -4.28 -9.19
CA LEU A 394 -11.85 -3.38 -8.83
C LEU A 394 -10.56 -4.13 -8.46
N LEU A 395 -10.65 -5.46 -8.28
CA LEU A 395 -9.61 -6.32 -7.73
C LEU A 395 -9.20 -5.88 -6.32
N ASP A 396 -7.90 -5.87 -5.95
CA ASP A 396 -7.51 -5.85 -4.55
C ASP A 396 -6.73 -4.59 -4.11
N PHE A 397 -6.38 -3.67 -5.03
CA PHE A 397 -5.75 -2.39 -4.68
C PHE A 397 -5.79 -1.33 -5.82
N GLN A 398 -5.41 -0.13 -5.48
CA GLN A 398 -5.06 1.01 -6.31
C GLN A 398 -3.71 1.56 -5.81
N SER A 399 -3.07 2.52 -6.50
CA SER A 399 -1.78 3.00 -6.01
C SER A 399 -1.53 4.48 -6.25
N VAL A 400 -0.60 5.04 -5.47
CA VAL A 400 -0.07 6.39 -5.61
C VAL A 400 1.45 6.36 -5.47
N THR A 401 2.15 7.19 -6.25
CA THR A 401 3.59 7.44 -6.10
C THR A 401 3.89 8.94 -6.14
N LEU A 402 5.06 9.34 -5.67
CA LEU A 402 5.55 10.71 -5.79
C LEU A 402 6.60 10.80 -6.90
N ASP A 403 6.50 11.84 -7.72
CA ASP A 403 7.55 12.16 -8.69
C ASP A 403 8.71 12.94 -8.05
N GLY A 404 9.77 13.18 -8.82
CA GLY A 404 10.95 13.91 -8.37
C GLY A 404 10.69 15.38 -7.94
N ALA A 405 9.52 15.94 -8.27
CA ALA A 405 9.05 17.24 -7.79
C ALA A 405 8.14 17.15 -6.55
N GLY A 406 7.91 15.94 -6.03
CA GLY A 406 7.03 15.69 -4.90
C GLY A 406 5.54 15.77 -5.24
N ARG A 407 5.15 15.70 -6.51
CA ARG A 407 3.74 15.67 -6.91
C ARG A 407 3.21 14.25 -6.81
N ALA A 408 2.01 14.10 -6.28
CA ALA A 408 1.34 12.80 -6.23
C ALA A 408 0.81 12.43 -7.63
N ASN A 409 1.05 11.18 -7.99
CA ASN A 409 0.56 10.53 -9.20
C ASN A 409 -0.29 9.34 -8.74
N ALA A 410 -1.59 9.43 -8.89
CA ALA A 410 -2.56 8.41 -8.46
C ALA A 410 -3.07 7.63 -9.66
N VAL A 411 -3.20 6.31 -9.49
CA VAL A 411 -3.77 5.39 -10.48
C VAL A 411 -4.76 4.47 -9.81
N TRP A 412 -5.91 4.25 -10.44
CA TRP A 412 -7.00 3.45 -9.87
C TRP A 412 -7.82 2.75 -10.95
N THR A 413 -8.53 1.72 -10.53
CA THR A 413 -9.51 1.01 -11.35
C THR A 413 -10.87 1.68 -11.21
N ARG A 414 -11.61 1.81 -12.31
CA ARG A 414 -13.01 2.19 -12.32
C ARG A 414 -13.83 1.13 -13.03
N SER A 415 -14.92 0.69 -12.39
CA SER A 415 -15.95 -0.13 -13.02
C SER A 415 -16.80 0.71 -13.95
N ILE A 416 -17.05 0.23 -15.17
CA ILE A 416 -17.86 0.92 -16.18
C ILE A 416 -19.30 0.41 -16.15
N ASP A 417 -19.49 -0.90 -16.12
CA ASP A 417 -20.79 -1.56 -16.19
C ASP A 417 -21.28 -2.14 -14.85
N GLY A 418 -20.42 -2.13 -13.81
CA GLY A 418 -20.70 -2.71 -12.50
C GLY A 418 -20.59 -4.24 -12.46
N VAL A 419 -20.03 -4.86 -13.48
CA VAL A 419 -19.93 -6.33 -13.58
C VAL A 419 -18.52 -6.79 -13.93
N SER A 420 -17.98 -6.32 -15.05
CA SER A 420 -16.69 -6.80 -15.57
C SER A 420 -15.91 -5.75 -16.37
N ASP A 421 -16.60 -4.85 -17.06
CA ASP A 421 -15.93 -3.80 -17.83
C ASP A 421 -15.26 -2.78 -16.90
N THR A 422 -13.96 -2.63 -17.04
CA THR A 422 -13.16 -1.71 -16.24
C THR A 422 -12.28 -0.82 -17.08
N GLU A 423 -11.82 0.26 -16.49
CA GLU A 423 -10.76 1.11 -17.04
C GLU A 423 -9.77 1.48 -15.95
N ILE A 424 -8.52 1.68 -16.33
CA ILE A 424 -7.52 2.26 -15.45
C ILE A 424 -7.49 3.76 -15.69
N ARG A 425 -7.61 4.53 -14.62
CA ARG A 425 -7.55 6.00 -14.62
C ARG A 425 -6.33 6.50 -13.87
N PHE A 426 -5.89 7.68 -14.25
CA PHE A 426 -4.73 8.37 -13.69
C PHE A 426 -5.05 9.85 -13.45
N ALA A 427 -4.53 10.40 -12.37
CA ALA A 427 -4.46 11.84 -12.14
C ALA A 427 -3.16 12.22 -11.43
N ARG A 428 -2.72 13.48 -11.64
CA ARG A 428 -1.50 14.05 -11.08
C ARG A 428 -1.78 15.41 -10.46
N GLN A 429 -1.12 15.72 -9.33
CA GLN A 429 -1.12 17.06 -8.73
C GLN A 429 -0.37 18.10 -9.54
#